data_4383fb118afe990fbe93b6297dda927d
#
_entry.id   4383fb118afe990fbe93b6297dda927d
#
_cell.length_a   1.000
_cell.length_b   1.000
_cell.length_c   1.000
_cell.angle_alpha   90.00
_cell.angle_beta   90.00
_cell.angle_gamma   90.00
#
_symmetry.space_group_name_H-M   'P 1'
#
loop_
_entity.id
_entity.type
_entity.pdbx_description
1 polymer ?
#
loop_
_entity_poly.entity_id
_entity_poly.type
_entity_poly.pdbx_seq_one_letter_code
_entity_poly.pdbx_strand_id
1 'polypeptide(L)'
;MGEKVKIEKCVIQSILKLYGLDSEFTEQKEYIHYYDEYGYNVKIVLSVLLKSGQRVVIKIVNIKEDNLLEDGHKIEKQSAYSEFMRQSGIITPKYYLSNGKYCNVYVYNNIPCNVTVEDWCGEEITEINTDIAYKIGELMARMHILSLNKKYEIGCGTLFSAAYKNDVDAYDDFCKICENENLDQGVIEQIKKLHDEKLEVIRAVWDTLPKAAVQGDISINNLVYGEKELTVFDYNNAGDEVLISDLVLEGLLTAYEMDIPEGTDPCYREQIFPTLLKGYLSIRKLSQEE
;
A
#
# COMPACT_ATOMS: atom_id res chain seq x y z
N MET A 1 -15.09 1.72 26.10
CA MET A 1 -14.11 2.54 25.35
C MET A 1 -12.91 2.70 26.26
N GLY A 2 -11.82 1.93 26.05
CA GLY A 2 -10.58 2.11 26.80
C GLY A 2 -9.98 3.46 26.42
N GLU A 3 -9.41 4.18 27.40
CA GLU A 3 -8.61 5.39 27.12
C GLU A 3 -7.49 4.99 26.13
N LYS A 4 -7.39 5.69 24.98
CA LYS A 4 -6.27 5.56 24.06
C LYS A 4 -5.00 6.00 24.83
N VAL A 5 -4.21 5.05 25.27
CA VAL A 5 -2.93 5.32 25.92
C VAL A 5 -2.01 5.89 24.83
N LYS A 6 -1.66 7.17 24.94
CA LYS A 6 -0.70 7.79 24.02
C LYS A 6 0.68 7.16 24.20
N ILE A 7 1.39 6.98 23.08
CA ILE A 7 2.78 6.55 23.13
C ILE A 7 3.62 7.56 23.96
N GLU A 8 4.45 7.06 24.84
CA GLU A 8 5.25 7.89 25.72
C GLU A 8 6.32 8.67 24.96
N LYS A 9 6.54 9.92 25.37
CA LYS A 9 7.55 10.79 24.77
C LYS A 9 8.96 10.17 24.75
N CYS A 10 9.34 9.44 25.80
CA CYS A 10 10.64 8.80 25.89
C CYS A 10 10.84 7.69 24.84
N VAL A 11 9.79 6.97 24.48
CA VAL A 11 9.81 5.94 23.41
C VAL A 11 10.09 6.62 22.06
N ILE A 12 9.34 7.66 21.72
CA ILE A 12 9.54 8.43 20.49
C ILE A 12 10.97 8.97 20.41
N GLN A 13 11.45 9.60 21.50
CA GLN A 13 12.80 10.14 21.58
C GLN A 13 13.88 9.07 21.38
N SER A 14 13.67 7.88 21.93
CA SER A 14 14.59 6.75 21.77
C SER A 14 14.67 6.28 20.33
N ILE A 15 13.52 6.19 19.64
CA ILE A 15 13.44 5.81 18.23
C ILE A 15 14.10 6.88 17.36
N LEU A 16 13.79 8.15 17.56
CA LEU A 16 14.42 9.25 16.81
C LEU A 16 15.95 9.23 16.95
N LYS A 17 16.48 9.01 18.16
CA LYS A 17 17.92 8.83 18.39
C LYS A 17 18.49 7.63 17.67
N LEU A 18 17.77 6.50 17.65
CA LEU A 18 18.18 5.29 16.94
C LEU A 18 18.43 5.58 15.45
N TYR A 19 17.62 6.46 14.85
CA TYR A 19 17.74 6.87 13.46
C TYR A 19 18.58 8.13 13.23
N GLY A 20 19.28 8.61 14.27
CA GLY A 20 20.17 9.78 14.18
C GLY A 20 19.45 11.10 13.95
N LEU A 21 18.18 11.17 14.30
CA LEU A 21 17.34 12.36 14.18
C LEU A 21 17.33 13.17 15.49
N ASP A 22 16.97 14.47 15.38
CA ASP A 22 16.71 15.28 16.56
C ASP A 22 15.62 14.63 17.41
N SER A 23 15.95 14.33 18.65
CA SER A 23 15.01 13.69 19.58
C SER A 23 14.03 14.67 20.23
N GLU A 24 14.21 15.97 20.03
CA GLU A 24 13.30 16.98 20.53
C GLU A 24 12.22 17.29 19.50
N PHE A 25 10.97 17.20 19.93
CA PHE A 25 9.81 17.45 19.09
C PHE A 25 8.77 18.32 19.81
N THR A 26 7.93 18.98 19.03
CA THR A 26 6.90 19.93 19.51
C THR A 26 5.50 19.35 19.43
N GLU A 27 5.26 18.46 18.47
CA GLU A 27 3.96 17.85 18.23
C GLU A 27 4.09 16.36 17.93
N GLN A 28 3.06 15.59 18.31
CA GLN A 28 2.83 14.21 17.88
C GLN A 28 1.36 14.03 17.50
N LYS A 29 1.10 13.27 16.43
CA LYS A 29 -0.22 12.86 16.00
C LYS A 29 -0.21 11.35 15.75
N GLU A 30 -1.02 10.61 16.48
CA GLU A 30 -1.19 9.17 16.30
C GLU A 30 -2.31 8.91 15.30
N TYR A 31 -2.04 8.08 14.30
CA TYR A 31 -3.00 7.60 13.31
C TYR A 31 -3.54 6.24 13.69
N ILE A 32 -2.64 5.34 14.06
CA ILE A 32 -2.93 3.98 14.51
C ILE A 32 -2.19 3.76 15.83
N HIS A 33 -2.88 3.20 16.81
CA HIS A 33 -2.27 2.78 18.06
C HIS A 33 -2.90 1.48 18.52
N TYR A 34 -2.17 0.38 18.40
CA TYR A 34 -2.57 -0.99 18.70
C TYR A 34 -3.85 -1.42 17.92
N TYR A 35 -3.68 -2.36 17.05
CA TYR A 35 -4.78 -2.87 16.23
C TYR A 35 -4.75 -4.38 16.20
N ASP A 36 -5.73 -5.04 16.86
CA ASP A 36 -5.78 -6.48 17.00
C ASP A 36 -6.61 -7.19 15.90
N GLU A 37 -7.44 -6.43 15.17
CA GLU A 37 -8.39 -6.97 14.20
C GLU A 37 -7.71 -7.68 13.02
N TYR A 38 -6.47 -7.29 12.69
CA TYR A 38 -5.68 -7.89 11.62
C TYR A 38 -4.49 -8.74 12.12
N GLY A 39 -4.59 -9.23 13.34
CA GLY A 39 -3.56 -10.13 13.90
C GLY A 39 -2.30 -9.44 14.41
N TYR A 40 -2.30 -8.12 14.63
CA TYR A 40 -1.15 -7.43 15.19
C TYR A 40 -1.07 -7.54 16.72
N ASN A 41 0.11 -7.82 17.28
CA ASN A 41 0.40 -7.57 18.68
C ASN A 41 0.57 -6.10 18.97
N VAL A 42 1.30 -5.39 18.07
CA VAL A 42 1.52 -3.95 18.12
C VAL A 42 1.43 -3.41 16.70
N LYS A 43 0.61 -2.41 16.48
CA LYS A 43 0.65 -1.56 15.28
C LYS A 43 0.47 -0.12 15.70
N ILE A 44 1.52 0.68 15.59
CA ILE A 44 1.51 2.10 15.91
C ILE A 44 2.05 2.85 14.71
N VAL A 45 1.29 3.83 14.25
CA VAL A 45 1.71 4.78 13.21
C VAL A 45 1.46 6.18 13.74
N LEU A 46 2.51 6.99 13.81
CA LEU A 46 2.41 8.37 14.29
C LEU A 46 3.31 9.30 13.49
N SER A 47 2.90 10.56 13.36
CA SER A 47 3.78 11.63 12.89
C SER A 47 4.29 12.47 14.04
N VAL A 48 5.49 13.00 13.88
CA VAL A 48 6.20 13.82 14.87
C VAL A 48 6.78 15.05 14.20
N LEU A 49 6.48 16.25 14.73
CA LEU A 49 7.11 17.50 14.31
C LEU A 49 8.35 17.77 15.14
N LEU A 50 9.53 17.60 14.55
CA LEU A 50 10.82 17.86 15.19
C LEU A 50 11.01 19.37 15.44
N LYS A 51 11.84 19.75 16.39
CA LYS A 51 12.19 21.16 16.63
C LYS A 51 12.83 21.85 15.42
N SER A 52 13.47 21.07 14.55
CA SER A 52 14.00 21.56 13.27
C SER A 52 12.94 22.05 12.28
N GLY A 53 11.65 21.80 12.56
CA GLY A 53 10.53 22.04 11.64
C GLY A 53 10.24 20.87 10.71
N GLN A 54 11.07 19.84 10.69
CA GLN A 54 10.84 18.62 9.91
C GLN A 54 9.77 17.76 10.58
N ARG A 55 8.84 17.19 9.78
CA ARG A 55 7.86 16.21 10.24
C ARG A 55 8.23 14.83 9.71
N VAL A 56 8.24 13.84 10.57
CA VAL A 56 8.55 12.44 10.24
C VAL A 56 7.41 11.52 10.67
N VAL A 57 7.32 10.35 10.05
CA VAL A 57 6.42 9.26 10.45
C VAL A 57 7.24 8.15 11.08
N ILE A 58 6.77 7.64 12.20
CA ILE A 58 7.32 6.45 12.88
C ILE A 58 6.27 5.35 12.80
N LYS A 59 6.68 4.17 12.32
CA LYS A 59 5.87 2.96 12.30
C LYS A 59 6.50 1.94 13.24
N ILE A 60 5.71 1.36 14.17
CA ILE A 60 6.13 0.34 15.13
C ILE A 60 5.19 -0.84 14.95
N VAL A 61 5.70 -1.98 14.51
CA VAL A 61 4.87 -3.12 14.12
C VAL A 61 5.43 -4.43 14.67
N ASN A 62 4.53 -5.26 15.23
CA ASN A 62 4.76 -6.68 15.50
C ASN A 62 3.49 -7.44 15.13
N ILE A 63 3.59 -8.41 14.22
CA ILE A 63 2.49 -9.27 13.79
C ILE A 63 2.50 -10.52 14.67
N LYS A 64 1.34 -10.95 15.20
CA LYS A 64 1.23 -12.01 16.22
C LYS A 64 1.80 -13.36 15.79
N GLU A 65 1.53 -13.75 14.56
CA GLU A 65 1.82 -15.09 14.05
C GLU A 65 3.08 -15.10 13.17
N ASP A 66 3.64 -13.95 12.85
CA ASP A 66 4.78 -13.84 11.97
C ASP A 66 6.12 -13.91 12.70
N ASN A 67 7.13 -14.37 11.98
CA ASN A 67 8.49 -14.32 12.45
C ASN A 67 9.02 -12.88 12.33
N LEU A 68 9.25 -12.22 13.47
CA LEU A 68 9.74 -10.83 13.54
C LEU A 68 10.92 -10.55 12.58
N LEU A 69 11.84 -11.51 12.41
CA LEU A 69 13.00 -11.34 11.52
C LEU A 69 12.63 -11.42 10.04
N GLU A 70 11.72 -12.32 9.67
CA GLU A 70 11.24 -12.46 8.28
C GLU A 70 10.41 -11.24 7.89
N ASP A 71 9.54 -10.79 8.77
CA ASP A 71 8.75 -9.57 8.61
C ASP A 71 9.67 -8.34 8.52
N GLY A 72 10.68 -8.23 9.38
CA GLY A 72 11.69 -7.18 9.31
C GLY A 72 12.48 -7.19 8.00
N HIS A 73 12.78 -8.37 7.42
CA HIS A 73 13.41 -8.47 6.11
C HIS A 73 12.48 -8.05 4.97
N LYS A 74 11.17 -8.37 5.07
CA LYS A 74 10.17 -7.91 4.10
C LYS A 74 10.08 -6.38 4.12
N ILE A 75 9.90 -5.78 5.31
CA ILE A 75 9.84 -4.32 5.50
C ILE A 75 11.11 -3.64 4.97
N GLU A 76 12.30 -4.20 5.23
CA GLU A 76 13.58 -3.67 4.72
C GLU A 76 13.60 -3.60 3.19
N LYS A 77 13.17 -4.66 2.50
CA LYS A 77 13.10 -4.72 1.04
C LYS A 77 12.07 -3.76 0.46
N GLN A 78 10.91 -3.64 1.10
CA GLN A 78 9.85 -2.71 0.73
C GLN A 78 10.30 -1.26 0.88
N SER A 79 11.00 -0.94 1.97
CA SER A 79 11.61 0.38 2.19
C SER A 79 12.70 0.68 1.14
N ALA A 80 13.51 -0.32 0.80
CA ALA A 80 14.52 -0.19 -0.26
C ALA A 80 13.90 0.03 -1.65
N TYR A 81 12.74 -0.59 -1.92
CA TYR A 81 12.00 -0.36 -3.15
C TYR A 81 11.43 1.07 -3.22
N SER A 82 10.87 1.58 -2.14
CA SER A 82 10.45 2.99 -2.05
C SER A 82 11.62 3.93 -2.35
N GLU A 83 12.79 3.69 -1.74
CA GLU A 83 13.98 4.51 -1.98
C GLU A 83 14.50 4.40 -3.43
N PHE A 84 14.42 3.21 -4.04
CA PHE A 84 14.69 3.05 -5.48
C PHE A 84 13.75 3.90 -6.33
N MET A 85 12.45 3.91 -6.04
CA MET A 85 11.47 4.76 -6.72
C MET A 85 11.80 6.24 -6.54
N ARG A 86 12.16 6.67 -5.33
CA ARG A 86 12.56 8.04 -5.03
C ARG A 86 13.79 8.46 -5.82
N GLN A 87 14.81 7.62 -5.89
CA GLN A 87 16.04 7.89 -6.68
C GLN A 87 15.79 7.88 -8.18
N SER A 88 14.73 7.21 -8.62
CA SER A 88 14.31 7.16 -10.02
C SER A 88 13.37 8.30 -10.43
N GLY A 89 13.08 9.25 -9.51
CA GLY A 89 12.29 10.44 -9.78
C GLY A 89 10.79 10.32 -9.50
N ILE A 90 10.35 9.24 -8.84
CA ILE A 90 9.00 9.17 -8.26
C ILE A 90 9.02 9.92 -6.94
N ILE A 91 8.00 10.75 -6.70
CA ILE A 91 7.89 11.46 -5.43
C ILE A 91 7.33 10.48 -4.39
N THR A 92 8.16 10.18 -3.39
CA THR A 92 7.86 9.26 -2.28
C THR A 92 8.68 9.66 -1.05
N PRO A 93 8.23 9.37 0.18
CA PRO A 93 8.96 9.75 1.38
C PRO A 93 10.37 9.15 1.40
N LYS A 94 11.29 9.90 1.95
CA LYS A 94 12.63 9.40 2.25
C LYS A 94 12.56 8.52 3.50
N TYR A 95 13.06 7.31 3.42
CA TYR A 95 13.29 6.46 4.59
C TYR A 95 14.63 6.77 5.24
N TYR A 96 14.65 6.75 6.59
CA TYR A 96 15.87 6.97 7.37
C TYR A 96 16.55 5.64 7.65
N LEU A 97 17.88 5.69 7.65
CA LEU A 97 18.72 4.53 7.95
C LEU A 97 19.22 4.61 9.41
N SER A 98 19.21 3.47 10.07
CA SER A 98 19.95 3.26 11.31
C SER A 98 20.84 2.04 11.16
N ASN A 99 22.15 2.18 11.42
CA ASN A 99 23.14 1.11 11.20
C ASN A 99 23.10 0.49 9.80
N GLY A 100 22.80 1.30 8.77
CA GLY A 100 22.73 0.87 7.40
C GLY A 100 21.45 0.10 7.03
N LYS A 101 20.42 0.10 7.87
CA LYS A 101 19.11 -0.55 7.65
C LYS A 101 17.97 0.44 7.79
N TYR A 102 16.92 0.27 6.99
CA TYR A 102 15.67 1.02 7.13
C TYR A 102 14.82 0.48 8.27
N CYS A 103 14.75 -0.85 8.42
CA CYS A 103 13.99 -1.53 9.46
C CYS A 103 14.90 -1.98 10.59
N ASN A 104 14.60 -1.58 11.81
CA ASN A 104 15.34 -1.95 13.01
C ASN A 104 14.39 -2.52 14.07
N VAL A 105 14.91 -3.37 14.96
CA VAL A 105 14.14 -3.91 16.08
C VAL A 105 14.21 -2.95 17.28
N TYR A 106 13.04 -2.64 17.83
CA TYR A 106 12.87 -1.87 19.06
C TYR A 106 11.95 -2.61 20.03
N VAL A 107 12.24 -2.61 21.31
CA VAL A 107 11.39 -3.26 22.31
C VAL A 107 10.39 -2.25 22.87
N TYR A 108 9.12 -2.42 22.54
CA TYR A 108 8.00 -1.62 23.04
C TYR A 108 7.16 -2.46 24.02
N ASN A 109 7.04 -2.00 25.28
CA ASN A 109 6.31 -2.70 26.35
C ASN A 109 6.67 -4.20 26.48
N ASN A 110 7.96 -4.52 26.42
CA ASN A 110 8.53 -5.87 26.42
C ASN A 110 8.21 -6.72 25.17
N ILE A 111 7.62 -6.13 24.13
CA ILE A 111 7.37 -6.77 22.84
C ILE A 111 8.42 -6.26 21.83
N PRO A 112 9.22 -7.15 21.23
CA PRO A 112 10.12 -6.73 20.16
C PRO A 112 9.28 -6.37 18.91
N CYS A 113 9.52 -5.19 18.34
CA CYS A 113 8.79 -4.67 17.19
C CYS A 113 9.76 -4.24 16.09
N ASN A 114 9.36 -4.40 14.86
CA ASN A 114 10.00 -3.77 13.72
C ASN A 114 9.65 -2.28 13.69
N VAL A 115 10.64 -1.43 13.48
CA VAL A 115 10.48 0.03 13.46
C VAL A 115 11.08 0.59 12.19
N THR A 116 10.35 1.49 11.53
CA THR A 116 10.83 2.35 10.43
C THR A 116 10.55 3.81 10.73
N VAL A 117 11.35 4.69 10.12
CA VAL A 117 11.14 6.14 10.17
C VAL A 117 11.26 6.68 8.74
N GLU A 118 10.28 7.48 8.34
CA GLU A 118 10.19 8.09 7.01
C GLU A 118 9.78 9.56 7.10
N ASP A 119 9.98 10.34 6.04
CA ASP A 119 9.48 11.72 5.97
C ASP A 119 7.95 11.72 5.92
N TRP A 120 7.35 12.73 6.55
CA TRP A 120 5.95 13.05 6.34
C TRP A 120 5.77 13.74 4.99
N CYS A 121 4.86 13.25 4.16
CA CYS A 121 4.65 13.78 2.81
C CYS A 121 3.35 14.58 2.62
N GLY A 122 2.53 14.72 3.65
CA GLY A 122 1.27 15.47 3.59
C GLY A 122 0.05 14.68 4.05
N GLU A 123 -1.11 15.29 3.98
CA GLU A 123 -2.38 14.60 4.24
C GLU A 123 -2.83 13.82 3.00
N GLU A 124 -3.42 12.66 3.21
CA GLU A 124 -3.94 11.78 2.15
C GLU A 124 -5.06 12.43 1.33
N ILE A 125 -5.25 11.95 0.10
CA ILE A 125 -6.37 12.30 -0.74
C ILE A 125 -7.61 11.56 -0.19
N THR A 126 -8.72 12.28 -0.01
CA THR A 126 -9.97 11.71 0.52
C THR A 126 -11.05 11.50 -0.54
N GLU A 127 -10.95 12.19 -1.67
CA GLU A 127 -11.93 12.10 -2.77
C GLU A 127 -11.24 11.86 -4.10
N ILE A 128 -11.85 11.03 -4.95
CA ILE A 128 -11.36 10.75 -6.30
C ILE A 128 -12.14 11.53 -7.36
N ASN A 129 -11.43 12.09 -8.30
CA ASN A 129 -11.99 12.66 -9.53
C ASN A 129 -11.21 12.18 -10.76
N THR A 130 -11.72 12.50 -11.95
CA THR A 130 -11.09 12.05 -13.20
C THR A 130 -9.69 12.60 -13.41
N ASP A 131 -9.37 13.81 -12.95
CA ASP A 131 -8.01 14.38 -13.09
C ASP A 131 -7.01 13.63 -12.21
N ILE A 132 -7.39 13.32 -10.98
CA ILE A 132 -6.58 12.51 -10.06
C ILE A 132 -6.45 11.08 -10.61
N ALA A 133 -7.54 10.47 -11.06
CA ALA A 133 -7.53 9.13 -11.67
C ALA A 133 -6.56 9.03 -12.86
N TYR A 134 -6.58 10.01 -13.76
CA TYR A 134 -5.64 10.07 -14.88
C TYR A 134 -4.18 10.10 -14.41
N LYS A 135 -3.87 10.94 -13.41
CA LYS A 135 -2.53 11.06 -12.83
C LYS A 135 -2.07 9.81 -12.08
N ILE A 136 -2.99 9.12 -11.40
CA ILE A 136 -2.69 7.81 -10.79
C ILE A 136 -2.26 6.82 -11.88
N GLY A 137 -2.98 6.76 -12.99
CA GLY A 137 -2.61 5.92 -14.12
C GLY A 137 -1.22 6.24 -14.68
N GLU A 138 -0.90 7.53 -14.88
CA GLU A 138 0.45 7.95 -15.30
C GLU A 138 1.53 7.55 -14.28
N LEU A 139 1.25 7.72 -12.98
CA LEU A 139 2.16 7.36 -11.90
C LEU A 139 2.45 5.85 -11.90
N MET A 140 1.41 5.02 -11.92
CA MET A 140 1.52 3.56 -11.99
C MET A 140 2.34 3.12 -13.19
N ALA A 141 2.05 3.67 -14.39
CA ALA A 141 2.78 3.33 -15.60
C ALA A 141 4.28 3.66 -15.50
N ARG A 142 4.63 4.81 -14.92
CA ARG A 142 6.04 5.18 -14.68
C ARG A 142 6.71 4.22 -13.70
N MET A 143 6.07 3.88 -12.59
CA MET A 143 6.60 2.94 -11.61
C MET A 143 6.81 1.55 -12.21
N HIS A 144 5.84 1.03 -12.97
CA HIS A 144 5.94 -0.25 -13.67
C HIS A 144 7.11 -0.27 -14.68
N ILE A 145 7.28 0.77 -15.48
CA ILE A 145 8.41 0.88 -16.42
C ILE A 145 9.75 0.87 -15.69
N LEU A 146 9.87 1.60 -14.58
CA LEU A 146 11.09 1.64 -13.78
C LEU A 146 11.44 0.26 -13.21
N SER A 147 10.45 -0.43 -12.63
CA SER A 147 10.62 -1.79 -12.09
C SER A 147 11.01 -2.79 -13.18
N LEU A 148 10.33 -2.79 -14.32
CA LEU A 148 10.64 -3.65 -15.46
C LEU A 148 12.06 -3.41 -15.99
N ASN A 149 12.43 -2.15 -16.23
CA ASN A 149 13.74 -1.80 -16.78
C ASN A 149 14.90 -2.20 -15.86
N LYS A 150 14.68 -2.11 -14.55
CA LYS A 150 15.63 -2.52 -13.53
C LYS A 150 15.59 -4.01 -13.26
N LYS A 151 14.54 -4.72 -13.69
CA LYS A 151 14.22 -6.08 -13.24
C LYS A 151 14.20 -6.16 -11.71
N TYR A 152 13.54 -5.17 -11.11
CA TYR A 152 13.48 -5.08 -9.66
C TYR A 152 12.53 -6.13 -9.09
N GLU A 153 13.00 -6.86 -8.10
CA GLU A 153 12.25 -7.89 -7.38
C GLU A 153 12.38 -7.65 -5.87
N ILE A 154 11.26 -7.73 -5.16
CA ILE A 154 11.20 -7.66 -3.70
C ILE A 154 11.38 -9.06 -3.12
N GLY A 155 10.90 -10.08 -3.83
CA GLY A 155 10.98 -11.49 -3.44
C GLY A 155 9.86 -11.91 -2.49
N CYS A 156 8.73 -11.19 -2.51
CA CYS A 156 7.46 -11.59 -1.90
C CYS A 156 6.32 -11.11 -2.79
N GLY A 157 5.14 -11.74 -2.70
CA GLY A 157 3.94 -11.26 -3.39
C GLY A 157 3.35 -10.01 -2.74
N THR A 158 2.42 -9.39 -3.44
CA THR A 158 1.53 -8.34 -2.92
C THR A 158 0.44 -8.94 -2.03
N LEU A 159 -0.37 -8.08 -1.39
CA LEU A 159 -1.50 -8.51 -0.57
C LEU A 159 -2.53 -9.34 -1.37
N PHE A 160 -2.80 -8.93 -2.61
CA PHE A 160 -3.74 -9.58 -3.53
C PHE A 160 -3.05 -10.10 -4.77
N SER A 161 -3.59 -11.18 -5.34
CA SER A 161 -3.22 -11.65 -6.69
C SER A 161 -4.46 -12.17 -7.41
N ALA A 162 -4.58 -11.88 -8.71
CA ALA A 162 -5.71 -12.35 -9.50
C ALA A 162 -5.64 -13.85 -9.83
N ALA A 163 -4.47 -14.48 -9.81
CA ALA A 163 -4.29 -15.86 -10.22
C ALA A 163 -4.03 -16.84 -9.07
N TYR A 164 -3.46 -16.35 -7.98
CA TYR A 164 -3.01 -17.19 -6.86
C TYR A 164 -3.46 -16.59 -5.54
N LYS A 165 -3.58 -17.46 -4.53
CA LYS A 165 -3.84 -17.03 -3.18
C LYS A 165 -2.58 -16.37 -2.61
N ASN A 166 -2.73 -15.10 -2.24
CA ASN A 166 -1.75 -14.34 -1.46
C ASN A 166 -2.25 -14.21 0.00
N ASP A 167 -1.87 -13.16 0.70
CA ASP A 167 -2.25 -12.93 2.10
C ASP A 167 -3.78 -12.79 2.26
N VAL A 168 -4.47 -12.23 1.25
CA VAL A 168 -5.94 -12.11 1.20
C VAL A 168 -6.50 -12.94 0.05
N ASP A 169 -7.50 -13.77 0.35
CA ASP A 169 -8.28 -14.52 -0.61
C ASP A 169 -9.72 -13.98 -0.65
N ALA A 170 -9.93 -12.92 -1.44
CA ALA A 170 -11.23 -12.26 -1.56
C ALA A 170 -12.33 -13.20 -2.08
N TYR A 171 -11.99 -14.21 -2.89
CA TYR A 171 -12.98 -15.17 -3.37
C TYR A 171 -13.41 -16.17 -2.30
N ASP A 172 -12.48 -16.63 -1.46
CA ASP A 172 -12.80 -17.48 -0.30
C ASP A 172 -13.70 -16.74 0.69
N ASP A 173 -13.41 -15.47 0.96
CA ASP A 173 -14.25 -14.62 1.82
C ASP A 173 -15.63 -14.36 1.20
N PHE A 174 -15.72 -14.11 -0.10
CA PHE A 174 -16.99 -14.05 -0.83
C PHE A 174 -17.78 -15.36 -0.64
N CYS A 175 -17.16 -16.51 -0.81
CA CYS A 175 -17.83 -17.81 -0.62
C CYS A 175 -18.37 -17.97 0.81
N LYS A 176 -17.60 -17.61 1.83
CA LYS A 176 -18.03 -17.67 3.25
C LYS A 176 -19.21 -16.73 3.53
N ILE A 177 -19.20 -15.51 3.00
CA ILE A 177 -20.30 -14.55 3.13
C ILE A 177 -21.56 -15.14 2.51
N CYS A 178 -21.45 -15.70 1.29
CA CYS A 178 -22.58 -16.30 0.58
C CYS A 178 -23.23 -17.50 1.30
N GLU A 179 -22.48 -18.20 2.16
CA GLU A 179 -23.02 -19.29 2.98
C GLU A 179 -23.88 -18.78 4.16
N ASN A 180 -23.59 -17.58 4.65
CA ASN A 180 -24.20 -17.03 5.87
C ASN A 180 -25.33 -16.01 5.58
N GLU A 181 -25.48 -15.53 4.35
CA GLU A 181 -26.42 -14.47 3.99
C GLU A 181 -27.57 -15.04 3.13
N ASN A 182 -28.76 -14.44 3.28
CA ASN A 182 -29.93 -14.80 2.48
C ASN A 182 -29.89 -14.12 1.11
N LEU A 183 -28.91 -14.49 0.29
CA LEU A 183 -28.65 -13.93 -1.03
C LEU A 183 -29.26 -14.79 -2.15
N ASP A 184 -29.42 -14.21 -3.34
CA ASP A 184 -29.90 -14.91 -4.54
C ASP A 184 -28.89 -15.99 -4.98
N GLN A 185 -29.23 -17.25 -4.70
CA GLN A 185 -28.36 -18.39 -5.03
C GLN A 185 -28.10 -18.53 -6.54
N GLY A 186 -29.03 -18.11 -7.39
CA GLY A 186 -28.83 -18.15 -8.84
C GLY A 186 -27.75 -17.16 -9.29
N VAL A 187 -27.69 -15.98 -8.68
CA VAL A 187 -26.64 -14.99 -8.93
C VAL A 187 -25.29 -15.48 -8.38
N ILE A 188 -25.27 -16.06 -7.18
CA ILE A 188 -24.05 -16.61 -6.58
C ILE A 188 -23.43 -17.70 -7.46
N GLU A 189 -24.26 -18.66 -7.94
CA GLU A 189 -23.77 -19.72 -8.81
C GLU A 189 -23.19 -19.17 -10.13
N GLN A 190 -23.83 -18.14 -10.70
CA GLN A 190 -23.31 -17.47 -11.91
C GLN A 190 -21.96 -16.79 -11.65
N ILE A 191 -21.79 -16.11 -10.50
CA ILE A 191 -20.53 -15.46 -10.12
C ILE A 191 -19.44 -16.53 -9.96
N LYS A 192 -19.70 -17.61 -9.20
CA LYS A 192 -18.76 -18.71 -9.00
C LYS A 192 -18.31 -19.33 -10.32
N LYS A 193 -19.26 -19.63 -11.20
CA LYS A 193 -18.96 -20.17 -12.52
C LYS A 193 -18.11 -19.23 -13.35
N LEU A 194 -18.46 -17.94 -13.39
CA LEU A 194 -17.70 -16.93 -14.13
C LEU A 194 -16.28 -16.78 -13.57
N HIS A 195 -16.13 -16.77 -12.24
CA HIS A 195 -14.83 -16.73 -11.58
C HIS A 195 -13.95 -17.89 -12.02
N ASP A 196 -14.44 -19.14 -11.93
CA ASP A 196 -13.69 -20.35 -12.27
C ASP A 196 -13.27 -20.35 -13.74
N GLU A 197 -14.20 -20.01 -14.66
CA GLU A 197 -13.91 -19.89 -16.08
C GLU A 197 -12.84 -18.84 -16.39
N LYS A 198 -12.88 -17.68 -15.73
CA LYS A 198 -11.90 -16.60 -15.93
C LYS A 198 -10.57 -16.93 -15.30
N LEU A 199 -10.57 -17.52 -14.11
CA LEU A 199 -9.36 -17.90 -13.40
C LEU A 199 -8.53 -18.93 -14.21
N GLU A 200 -9.19 -19.90 -14.84
CA GLU A 200 -8.54 -20.88 -15.73
C GLU A 200 -7.83 -20.18 -16.90
N VAL A 201 -8.51 -19.23 -17.55
CA VAL A 201 -7.94 -18.45 -18.67
C VAL A 201 -6.75 -17.60 -18.20
N ILE A 202 -6.88 -16.92 -17.06
CA ILE A 202 -5.83 -16.07 -16.50
C ILE A 202 -4.60 -16.91 -16.14
N ARG A 203 -4.78 -18.04 -15.46
CA ARG A 203 -3.68 -18.94 -15.07
C ARG A 203 -2.92 -19.50 -16.27
N ALA A 204 -3.60 -19.75 -17.39
CA ALA A 204 -2.97 -20.27 -18.60
C ALA A 204 -1.91 -19.32 -19.21
N VAL A 205 -2.04 -18.01 -18.98
CA VAL A 205 -1.13 -16.98 -19.52
C VAL A 205 -0.25 -16.31 -18.45
N TRP A 206 -0.53 -16.53 -17.16
CA TRP A 206 0.02 -15.78 -16.04
C TRP A 206 1.54 -15.67 -16.05
N ASP A 207 2.22 -16.81 -16.29
CA ASP A 207 3.69 -16.87 -16.27
C ASP A 207 4.35 -16.21 -17.49
N THR A 208 3.55 -15.85 -18.51
CA THR A 208 4.03 -15.15 -19.72
C THR A 208 3.85 -13.65 -19.64
N LEU A 209 3.06 -13.17 -18.67
CA LEU A 209 2.76 -11.75 -18.50
C LEU A 209 3.94 -11.00 -17.85
N PRO A 210 4.13 -9.72 -18.18
CA PRO A 210 5.15 -8.89 -17.53
C PRO A 210 4.93 -8.82 -16.02
N LYS A 211 5.97 -9.20 -15.26
CA LYS A 211 5.99 -9.21 -13.81
C LYS A 211 7.18 -8.42 -13.28
N ALA A 212 6.97 -7.62 -12.24
CA ALA A 212 8.01 -6.89 -11.52
C ALA A 212 7.48 -6.44 -10.15
N ALA A 213 8.35 -5.79 -9.37
CA ALA A 213 7.94 -5.14 -8.13
C ALA A 213 6.92 -4.01 -8.40
N VAL A 214 5.86 -3.98 -7.63
CA VAL A 214 4.80 -2.96 -7.62
C VAL A 214 4.59 -2.43 -6.20
N GLN A 215 3.88 -1.30 -6.05
CA GLN A 215 3.55 -0.78 -4.72
C GLN A 215 2.44 -1.61 -4.07
N GLY A 216 1.50 -2.14 -4.86
CA GLY A 216 0.51 -3.15 -4.45
C GLY A 216 -0.62 -2.66 -3.56
N ASP A 217 -0.78 -1.32 -3.40
CA ASP A 217 -1.85 -0.67 -2.65
C ASP A 217 -1.86 0.84 -2.95
N ILE A 218 -1.92 1.21 -4.24
CA ILE A 218 -1.81 2.61 -4.69
C ILE A 218 -3.14 3.38 -4.58
N SER A 219 -4.00 2.97 -3.67
CA SER A 219 -5.26 3.67 -3.37
C SER A 219 -5.03 5.11 -2.90
N ILE A 220 -6.07 5.97 -2.97
CA ILE A 220 -5.90 7.40 -2.68
C ILE A 220 -5.52 7.72 -1.24
N ASN A 221 -5.81 6.83 -0.28
CA ASN A 221 -5.35 6.94 1.10
C ASN A 221 -3.83 6.72 1.26
N ASN A 222 -3.14 6.23 0.21
CA ASN A 222 -1.69 6.13 0.12
C ASN A 222 -1.09 7.16 -0.84
N LEU A 223 -1.86 8.19 -1.19
CA LEU A 223 -1.47 9.27 -2.08
C LEU A 223 -1.66 10.64 -1.44
N VAL A 224 -0.72 11.54 -1.69
CA VAL A 224 -0.82 12.96 -1.39
C VAL A 224 -0.82 13.74 -2.69
N TYR A 225 -1.73 14.69 -2.85
CA TYR A 225 -1.74 15.57 -4.00
C TYR A 225 -0.95 16.85 -3.70
N GLY A 226 0.27 16.92 -4.22
CA GLY A 226 1.07 18.13 -4.16
C GLY A 226 0.59 19.20 -5.18
N GLU A 227 1.31 20.30 -5.29
CA GLU A 227 0.92 21.40 -6.22
C GLU A 227 0.76 20.94 -7.69
N LYS A 228 1.50 19.94 -8.13
CA LYS A 228 1.50 19.49 -9.53
C LYS A 228 1.52 17.96 -9.71
N GLU A 229 2.07 17.25 -8.76
CA GLU A 229 2.34 15.82 -8.87
C GLU A 229 1.82 15.05 -7.65
N LEU A 230 1.55 13.76 -7.85
CA LEU A 230 1.19 12.85 -6.78
C LEU A 230 2.45 12.37 -6.06
N THR A 231 2.37 12.32 -4.74
CA THR A 231 3.32 11.62 -3.88
C THR A 231 2.70 10.30 -3.47
N VAL A 232 3.39 9.18 -3.67
CA VAL A 232 2.97 7.87 -3.22
C VAL A 232 3.74 7.49 -1.96
N PHE A 233 3.05 6.96 -0.96
CA PHE A 233 3.65 6.51 0.29
C PHE A 233 3.07 5.13 0.71
N ASP A 234 3.47 4.64 1.87
CA ASP A 234 3.08 3.34 2.43
C ASP A 234 3.34 2.14 1.50
N TYR A 235 4.60 1.72 1.44
CA TYR A 235 5.04 0.57 0.64
C TYR A 235 4.91 -0.78 1.38
N ASN A 236 4.12 -0.85 2.45
CA ASN A 236 4.02 -2.08 3.26
C ASN A 236 3.41 -3.27 2.51
N ASN A 237 2.63 -3.00 1.46
CA ASN A 237 2.04 -4.02 0.58
C ASN A 237 2.84 -4.24 -0.71
N ALA A 238 3.98 -3.55 -0.87
CA ALA A 238 4.81 -3.71 -2.06
C ALA A 238 5.32 -5.16 -2.19
N GLY A 239 5.24 -5.69 -3.41
CA GLY A 239 5.60 -7.07 -3.73
C GLY A 239 5.81 -7.26 -5.23
N ASP A 240 6.06 -8.50 -5.63
CA ASP A 240 6.23 -8.87 -7.03
C ASP A 240 4.90 -9.36 -7.60
N GLU A 241 4.36 -8.65 -8.61
CA GLU A 241 3.06 -8.97 -9.19
C GLU A 241 3.08 -8.80 -10.72
N VAL A 242 2.14 -9.43 -11.40
CA VAL A 242 1.86 -9.22 -12.81
C VAL A 242 1.27 -7.82 -12.98
N LEU A 243 1.90 -7.01 -13.83
CA LEU A 243 1.61 -5.57 -13.90
C LEU A 243 0.18 -5.24 -14.31
N ILE A 244 -0.44 -6.04 -15.18
CA ILE A 244 -1.85 -5.84 -15.54
C ILE A 244 -2.79 -6.19 -14.37
N SER A 245 -2.43 -7.16 -13.51
CA SER A 245 -3.18 -7.49 -12.30
C SER A 245 -3.18 -6.32 -11.32
N ASP A 246 -2.02 -5.74 -11.04
CA ASP A 246 -1.88 -4.54 -10.20
C ASP A 246 -2.69 -3.37 -10.77
N LEU A 247 -2.56 -3.07 -12.07
CA LEU A 247 -3.31 -2.00 -12.73
C LEU A 247 -4.83 -2.16 -12.60
N VAL A 248 -5.35 -3.37 -12.85
CA VAL A 248 -6.80 -3.61 -12.82
C VAL A 248 -7.32 -3.57 -11.40
N LEU A 249 -6.62 -4.21 -10.46
CA LEU A 249 -7.02 -4.22 -9.05
C LEU A 249 -7.05 -2.80 -8.47
N GLU A 250 -5.95 -2.08 -8.56
CA GLU A 250 -5.84 -0.73 -8.01
C GLU A 250 -6.79 0.25 -8.69
N GLY A 251 -7.01 0.09 -10.00
CA GLY A 251 -7.96 0.89 -10.74
C GLY A 251 -9.42 0.65 -10.31
N LEU A 252 -9.79 -0.59 -10.00
CA LEU A 252 -11.12 -0.93 -9.49
C LEU A 252 -11.31 -0.45 -8.04
N LEU A 253 -10.32 -0.66 -7.15
CA LEU A 253 -10.34 -0.14 -5.78
C LEU A 253 -10.49 1.38 -5.80
N THR A 254 -9.69 2.08 -6.60
CA THR A 254 -9.77 3.54 -6.76
C THR A 254 -11.15 3.99 -7.24
N ALA A 255 -11.81 3.25 -8.14
CA ALA A 255 -13.11 3.61 -8.68
C ALA A 255 -14.28 3.38 -7.71
N TYR A 256 -14.22 2.33 -6.89
CA TYR A 256 -15.40 1.86 -6.15
C TYR A 256 -15.30 1.97 -4.64
N GLU A 257 -14.11 2.00 -4.06
CA GLU A 257 -13.95 2.14 -2.60
C GLU A 257 -13.80 3.59 -2.14
N MET A 258 -13.37 4.48 -3.04
CA MET A 258 -13.09 5.87 -2.69
C MET A 258 -14.33 6.77 -2.82
N ASP A 259 -14.38 7.85 -2.03
CA ASP A 259 -15.42 8.84 -2.15
C ASP A 259 -15.27 9.66 -3.44
N ILE A 260 -16.39 10.02 -4.02
CA ILE A 260 -16.47 10.97 -5.14
C ILE A 260 -16.97 12.33 -4.63
N PRO A 261 -16.65 13.45 -5.30
CA PRO A 261 -17.08 14.78 -4.87
C PRO A 261 -18.59 14.86 -4.64
N GLU A 262 -18.98 15.53 -3.56
CA GLU A 262 -20.38 15.69 -3.18
C GLU A 262 -21.21 16.33 -4.31
N GLY A 263 -22.43 15.80 -4.52
CA GLY A 263 -23.34 16.27 -5.58
C GLY A 263 -23.02 15.75 -6.98
N THR A 264 -22.03 14.88 -7.11
CA THR A 264 -21.68 14.21 -8.39
C THR A 264 -22.69 13.10 -8.70
N ASP A 265 -23.01 12.91 -9.98
CA ASP A 265 -23.84 11.79 -10.45
C ASP A 265 -23.20 10.44 -10.05
N PRO A 266 -23.94 9.49 -9.46
CA PRO A 266 -23.41 8.16 -9.13
C PRO A 266 -22.72 7.44 -10.31
N CYS A 267 -23.18 7.64 -11.55
CA CYS A 267 -22.56 7.13 -12.78
C CYS A 267 -21.17 7.71 -13.04
N TYR A 268 -20.76 8.75 -12.31
CA TYR A 268 -19.43 9.32 -12.41
C TYR A 268 -18.33 8.30 -12.04
N ARG A 269 -18.61 7.39 -11.10
CA ARG A 269 -17.69 6.31 -10.71
C ARG A 269 -17.25 5.45 -11.89
N GLU A 270 -18.16 5.22 -12.84
CA GLU A 270 -17.90 4.43 -14.05
C GLU A 270 -16.84 5.08 -14.96
N GLN A 271 -16.55 6.36 -14.78
CA GLN A 271 -15.54 7.09 -15.54
C GLN A 271 -14.14 7.01 -14.92
N ILE A 272 -14.04 6.65 -13.64
CA ILE A 272 -12.78 6.69 -12.88
C ILE A 272 -11.79 5.67 -13.45
N PHE A 273 -12.14 4.38 -13.47
CA PHE A 273 -11.24 3.34 -13.99
C PHE A 273 -10.85 3.56 -15.48
N PRO A 274 -11.77 3.82 -16.41
CA PRO A 274 -11.39 4.13 -17.79
C PRO A 274 -10.47 5.34 -17.93
N THR A 275 -10.61 6.34 -17.06
CA THR A 275 -9.75 7.51 -17.07
C THR A 275 -8.36 7.19 -16.50
N LEU A 276 -8.27 6.41 -15.43
CA LEU A 276 -7.01 5.89 -14.90
C LEU A 276 -6.28 5.06 -15.97
N LEU A 277 -6.98 4.12 -16.61
CA LEU A 277 -6.43 3.32 -17.71
C LEU A 277 -5.92 4.21 -18.86
N LYS A 278 -6.65 5.26 -19.22
CA LYS A 278 -6.20 6.22 -20.24
C LYS A 278 -4.90 6.92 -19.82
N GLY A 279 -4.76 7.33 -18.56
CA GLY A 279 -3.54 7.88 -18.00
C GLY A 279 -2.38 6.88 -18.09
N TYR A 280 -2.61 5.64 -17.70
CA TYR A 280 -1.64 4.56 -17.79
C TYR A 280 -1.15 4.32 -19.23
N LEU A 281 -2.10 4.19 -20.17
CA LEU A 281 -1.82 3.95 -21.59
C LEU A 281 -1.14 5.13 -22.30
N SER A 282 -1.20 6.34 -21.73
CA SER A 282 -0.47 7.49 -22.24
C SER A 282 1.04 7.35 -22.07
N ILE A 283 1.48 6.56 -21.11
CA ILE A 283 2.88 6.32 -20.72
C ILE A 283 3.38 4.93 -21.13
N ARG A 284 2.59 3.87 -20.82
CA ARG A 284 2.93 2.47 -21.07
C ARG A 284 1.88 1.82 -21.98
N LYS A 285 2.34 1.21 -23.07
CA LYS A 285 1.48 0.38 -23.91
C LYS A 285 1.40 -1.03 -23.33
N LEU A 286 0.22 -1.62 -23.37
CA LEU A 286 0.04 -3.03 -23.07
C LEU A 286 0.48 -3.90 -24.26
N SER A 287 0.97 -5.10 -23.98
CA SER A 287 1.17 -6.12 -25.00
C SER A 287 -0.18 -6.73 -25.43
N GLN A 288 -0.16 -7.61 -26.40
CA GLN A 288 -1.39 -8.28 -26.85
C GLN A 288 -1.90 -9.28 -25.80
N GLU A 289 -1.00 -9.80 -24.99
CA GLU A 289 -1.28 -10.77 -23.92
C GLU A 289 -1.85 -10.08 -22.67
N GLU A 290 -1.48 -8.85 -22.39
CA GLU A 290 -2.03 -7.99 -21.34
C GLU A 290 -3.41 -7.45 -21.76
#